data_334d70a71577c84c0f57eef7d948c4d0
#
_entry.id   334d70a71577c84c0f57eef7d948c4d0
#
_cell.length_a   1.000
_cell.length_b   1.000
_cell.length_c   1.000
_cell.angle_alpha   90.00
_cell.angle_beta   90.00
_cell.angle_gamma   90.00
#
_symmetry.space_group_name_H-M   'P 1'
#
loop_
_entity.id
_entity.type
_entity.pdbx_description
1 polymer ?
#
loop_
_entity_poly.entity_id
_entity_poly.type
_entity_poly.pdbx_seq_one_letter_code
_entity_poly.pdbx_strand_id
1 'polypeptide(L)'
;MIEELRFPLWASPKYDGIRGLVDLRHRLLSRKLKPIPAHVLQKRFSISLFAGIEGELIYGDPVAPDVMQMTTSAVMSVDKDDLASAVKLYVFDCFTEHRLPYWGRYQRLSRLAEKARRAGIILVEQTEIRTIDDLRDYEERIVNRGFEGVMLRDPEAPYKFGRSTLREQYLLKWKRFEDGEAVILGVEEGQRNENEQQLDERGYSKRSKKSEGMVPNGTLGHLIVRDRKNFSGLDQFHIGSGPGLTHELRAELWRDRATLKGQLVKYRFQRIGVK
;
A
#
# COMPACT_ATOMS: atom_id res chain seq x y z
N MET A 1 7.30 20.21 -0.72
CA MET A 1 6.69 18.96 -1.28
C MET A 1 5.37 19.18 -2.00
N ILE A 2 4.43 19.93 -1.42
CA ILE A 2 3.14 20.23 -2.08
C ILE A 2 3.32 21.22 -3.22
N GLU A 3 4.23 22.16 -3.05
CA GLU A 3 4.62 23.21 -4.00
C GLU A 3 5.42 22.68 -5.20
N GLU A 4 5.89 21.44 -5.13
CA GLU A 4 6.67 20.80 -6.19
C GLU A 4 5.82 19.96 -7.14
N LEU A 5 4.50 19.83 -6.88
CA LEU A 5 3.60 19.07 -7.73
C LEU A 5 3.43 19.76 -9.10
N ARG A 6 3.54 18.93 -10.14
CA ARG A 6 3.35 19.38 -11.53
C ARG A 6 1.92 19.03 -11.96
N PHE A 7 1.14 20.05 -12.26
CA PHE A 7 -0.23 19.91 -12.75
C PHE A 7 -0.29 20.03 -14.29
N PRO A 8 -1.33 19.49 -14.96
CA PRO A 8 -2.46 18.74 -14.37
C PRO A 8 -2.07 17.32 -13.94
N LEU A 9 -2.76 16.82 -12.91
CA LEU A 9 -2.65 15.43 -12.44
C LEU A 9 -4.03 14.76 -12.48
N TRP A 10 -4.06 13.46 -12.63
CA TRP A 10 -5.28 12.68 -12.46
C TRP A 10 -5.30 12.03 -11.08
N ALA A 11 -6.41 12.20 -10.37
CA ALA A 11 -6.61 11.71 -9.03
C ALA A 11 -7.65 10.61 -8.97
N SER A 12 -7.40 9.63 -8.12
CA SER A 12 -8.35 8.57 -7.80
C SER A 12 -8.31 8.22 -6.31
N PRO A 13 -9.38 7.61 -5.74
CA PRO A 13 -9.33 7.09 -4.39
C PRO A 13 -8.21 6.08 -4.23
N LYS A 14 -7.55 6.09 -3.07
CA LYS A 14 -6.64 5.03 -2.71
C LYS A 14 -7.41 3.89 -2.07
N TYR A 15 -7.57 2.83 -2.84
CA TYR A 15 -8.16 1.59 -2.38
C TYR A 15 -7.22 0.86 -1.42
N ASP A 16 -7.77 0.22 -0.40
CA ASP A 16 -7.03 -0.54 0.59
C ASP A 16 -7.33 -2.04 0.45
N GLY A 17 -6.61 -2.69 -0.45
CA GLY A 17 -6.79 -4.08 -0.80
C GLY A 17 -5.50 -4.79 -1.17
N ILE A 18 -5.61 -5.79 -2.02
CA ILE A 18 -4.46 -6.53 -2.53
C ILE A 18 -4.26 -6.25 -4.00
N ARG A 19 -3.09 -5.69 -4.35
CA ARG A 19 -2.75 -5.48 -5.76
C ARG A 19 -2.72 -6.80 -6.51
N GLY A 20 -3.55 -6.87 -7.56
CA GLY A 20 -3.60 -7.94 -8.53
C GLY A 20 -3.19 -7.45 -9.91
N LEU A 21 -2.44 -8.26 -10.64
CA LEU A 21 -2.11 -8.04 -12.05
C LEU A 21 -2.27 -9.33 -12.83
N VAL A 22 -2.72 -9.24 -14.08
CA VAL A 22 -2.79 -10.38 -14.99
C VAL A 22 -1.61 -10.30 -15.95
N ASP A 23 -0.68 -11.25 -15.85
CA ASP A 23 0.51 -11.26 -16.69
C ASP A 23 0.20 -11.67 -18.16
N LEU A 24 1.19 -11.59 -19.03
CA LEU A 24 1.04 -11.96 -20.43
C LEU A 24 0.87 -13.48 -20.67
N ARG A 25 1.07 -14.30 -19.62
CA ARG A 25 0.76 -15.73 -19.60
C ARG A 25 -0.63 -15.99 -18.97
N HIS A 26 -1.41 -14.95 -18.81
CA HIS A 26 -2.77 -14.98 -18.27
C HIS A 26 -2.87 -15.48 -16.82
N ARG A 27 -1.85 -15.25 -15.98
CA ARG A 27 -1.87 -15.62 -14.57
C ARG A 27 -2.20 -14.38 -13.72
N LEU A 28 -3.12 -14.53 -12.78
CA LEU A 28 -3.38 -13.50 -11.78
C LEU A 28 -2.30 -13.56 -10.70
N LEU A 29 -1.50 -12.50 -10.61
CA LEU A 29 -0.36 -12.40 -9.73
C LEU A 29 -0.54 -11.26 -8.72
N SER A 30 0.07 -11.42 -7.55
CA SER A 30 0.19 -10.37 -6.55
C SER A 30 1.30 -9.37 -6.92
N ARG A 31 1.42 -8.27 -6.15
CA ARG A 31 2.50 -7.28 -6.29
C ARG A 31 3.91 -7.89 -6.30
N LYS A 32 4.10 -9.04 -5.65
CA LYS A 32 5.38 -9.77 -5.60
C LYS A 32 5.55 -10.75 -6.73
N LEU A 33 4.68 -10.71 -7.74
CA LEU A 33 4.62 -11.62 -8.89
C LEU A 33 4.40 -13.10 -8.50
N LYS A 34 3.85 -13.34 -7.31
CA LYS A 34 3.40 -14.67 -6.89
C LYS A 34 1.96 -14.90 -7.33
N PRO A 35 1.61 -16.09 -7.79
CA PRO A 35 0.22 -16.42 -8.08
C PRO A 35 -0.68 -16.16 -6.86
N ILE A 36 -1.84 -15.57 -7.10
CA ILE A 36 -2.90 -15.45 -6.10
C ILE A 36 -3.42 -16.86 -5.83
N PRO A 37 -3.47 -17.31 -4.56
CA PRO A 37 -3.82 -18.70 -4.25
C PRO A 37 -5.31 -19.05 -4.44
N ALA A 38 -6.23 -18.09 -4.34
CA ALA A 38 -7.67 -18.31 -4.51
C ALA A 38 -8.01 -18.80 -5.93
N HIS A 39 -8.38 -20.07 -6.06
CA HIS A 39 -8.66 -20.69 -7.36
C HIS A 39 -9.81 -20.04 -8.13
N VAL A 40 -10.85 -19.60 -7.44
CA VAL A 40 -11.98 -18.88 -8.05
C VAL A 40 -11.52 -17.59 -8.73
N LEU A 41 -10.58 -16.85 -8.13
CA LEU A 41 -10.03 -15.62 -8.71
C LEU A 41 -9.13 -15.94 -9.91
N GLN A 42 -8.31 -16.99 -9.83
CA GLN A 42 -7.53 -17.45 -10.98
C GLN A 42 -8.46 -17.80 -12.14
N LYS A 43 -9.46 -18.65 -11.93
CA LYS A 43 -10.42 -19.04 -12.96
C LYS A 43 -11.13 -17.85 -13.60
N ARG A 44 -11.48 -16.83 -12.80
CA ARG A 44 -12.24 -15.67 -13.24
C ARG A 44 -11.40 -14.63 -13.98
N PHE A 45 -10.18 -14.36 -13.50
CA PHE A 45 -9.36 -13.27 -14.01
C PHE A 45 -8.18 -13.72 -14.89
N SER A 46 -7.78 -14.99 -14.85
CA SER A 46 -6.65 -15.51 -15.63
C SER A 46 -7.07 -15.87 -17.06
N ILE A 47 -7.57 -14.89 -17.80
CA ILE A 47 -7.99 -15.05 -19.20
C ILE A 47 -7.27 -14.04 -20.09
N SER A 48 -7.13 -14.37 -21.38
CA SER A 48 -6.40 -13.57 -22.37
C SER A 48 -6.93 -12.14 -22.51
N LEU A 49 -8.24 -11.95 -22.36
CA LEU A 49 -8.88 -10.64 -22.40
C LEU A 49 -8.31 -9.67 -21.37
N PHE A 50 -7.86 -10.17 -20.22
CA PHE A 50 -7.36 -9.37 -19.10
C PHE A 50 -5.83 -9.30 -19.06
N ALA A 51 -5.12 -9.85 -20.03
CA ALA A 51 -3.67 -9.80 -20.08
C ALA A 51 -3.16 -8.35 -20.03
N GLY A 52 -2.24 -8.11 -19.12
CA GLY A 52 -1.61 -6.80 -18.91
C GLY A 52 -2.36 -5.81 -18.06
N ILE A 53 -3.56 -6.13 -17.55
CA ILE A 53 -4.25 -5.24 -16.61
C ILE A 53 -3.69 -5.37 -15.20
N GLU A 54 -3.80 -4.27 -14.45
CA GLU A 54 -3.53 -4.26 -13.02
C GLU A 54 -4.58 -3.42 -12.27
N GLY A 55 -4.81 -3.81 -11.03
CA GLY A 55 -5.81 -3.19 -10.18
C GLY A 55 -5.64 -3.58 -8.72
N GLU A 56 -6.62 -3.21 -7.93
CA GLU A 56 -6.74 -3.61 -6.53
C GLU A 56 -7.87 -4.63 -6.40
N LEU A 57 -7.57 -5.80 -5.86
CA LEU A 57 -8.56 -6.81 -5.47
C LEU A 57 -9.21 -6.35 -4.17
N ILE A 58 -10.53 -6.28 -4.14
CA ILE A 58 -11.33 -5.81 -3.00
C ILE A 58 -12.49 -6.77 -2.76
N TYR A 59 -12.65 -7.19 -1.51
CA TYR A 59 -13.82 -7.90 -1.04
C TYR A 59 -14.89 -6.90 -0.56
N GLY A 60 -16.11 -7.01 -1.05
CA GLY A 60 -17.25 -6.23 -0.57
C GLY A 60 -17.16 -4.73 -0.86
N ASP A 61 -17.45 -3.91 0.15
CA ASP A 61 -17.39 -2.45 0.08
C ASP A 61 -15.94 -1.96 0.25
N PRO A 62 -15.38 -1.18 -0.71
CA PRO A 62 -14.00 -0.69 -0.63
C PRO A 62 -13.72 0.27 0.53
N VAL A 63 -14.76 0.75 1.20
CA VAL A 63 -14.63 1.61 2.38
C VAL A 63 -15.03 0.90 3.68
N ALA A 64 -15.23 -0.43 3.68
CA ALA A 64 -15.52 -1.20 4.90
C ALA A 64 -14.33 -1.15 5.90
N PRO A 65 -14.56 -1.04 7.24
CA PRO A 65 -13.50 -0.92 8.25
C PRO A 65 -12.48 -2.06 8.20
N ASP A 66 -12.94 -3.24 7.86
CA ASP A 66 -12.20 -4.49 7.79
C ASP A 66 -11.85 -4.91 6.36
N VAL A 67 -12.00 -3.99 5.38
CA VAL A 67 -11.82 -4.30 3.95
C VAL A 67 -10.49 -4.99 3.66
N MET A 68 -9.38 -4.50 4.22
CA MET A 68 -8.05 -5.10 3.99
C MET A 68 -7.95 -6.50 4.60
N GLN A 69 -8.50 -6.71 5.79
CA GLN A 69 -8.50 -8.01 6.48
C GLN A 69 -9.35 -9.02 5.72
N MET A 70 -10.59 -8.64 5.36
CA MET A 70 -11.51 -9.49 4.62
C MET A 70 -10.99 -9.80 3.21
N THR A 71 -10.43 -8.78 2.52
CA THR A 71 -9.79 -8.97 1.22
C THR A 71 -8.61 -9.93 1.32
N THR A 72 -7.74 -9.78 2.32
CA THR A 72 -6.61 -10.69 2.54
C THR A 72 -7.10 -12.12 2.77
N SER A 73 -8.12 -12.29 3.61
CA SER A 73 -8.72 -13.60 3.87
C SER A 73 -9.30 -14.24 2.60
N ALA A 74 -10.00 -13.48 1.76
CA ALA A 74 -10.61 -13.96 0.53
C ALA A 74 -9.60 -14.28 -0.58
N VAL A 75 -8.57 -13.44 -0.72
CA VAL A 75 -7.60 -13.50 -1.84
C VAL A 75 -6.46 -14.48 -1.58
N MET A 76 -6.03 -14.59 -0.31
CA MET A 76 -4.84 -15.37 0.08
C MET A 76 -5.18 -16.77 0.62
N SER A 77 -6.43 -17.19 0.57
CA SER A 77 -6.86 -18.53 0.97
C SER A 77 -7.23 -19.38 -0.25
N VAL A 78 -6.98 -20.68 -0.17
CA VAL A 78 -7.42 -21.67 -1.17
C VAL A 78 -8.82 -22.24 -0.89
N ASP A 79 -9.29 -22.14 0.35
CA ASP A 79 -10.48 -22.85 0.85
C ASP A 79 -11.68 -21.91 1.10
N LYS A 80 -11.62 -20.65 0.63
CA LYS A 80 -12.65 -19.64 0.87
C LYS A 80 -13.29 -19.15 -0.43
N ASP A 81 -13.75 -20.07 -1.25
CA ASP A 81 -14.33 -19.80 -2.56
C ASP A 81 -15.53 -18.85 -2.50
N ASP A 82 -16.38 -18.98 -1.47
CA ASP A 82 -17.53 -18.09 -1.27
C ASP A 82 -17.09 -16.61 -1.09
N LEU A 83 -16.09 -16.38 -0.23
CA LEU A 83 -15.54 -15.03 -0.05
C LEU A 83 -14.84 -14.55 -1.32
N ALA A 84 -14.02 -15.41 -1.95
CA ALA A 84 -13.32 -15.07 -3.18
C ALA A 84 -14.28 -14.71 -4.33
N SER A 85 -15.47 -15.33 -4.38
CA SER A 85 -16.49 -15.03 -5.38
C SER A 85 -17.03 -13.59 -5.32
N ALA A 86 -17.04 -12.98 -4.13
CA ALA A 86 -17.47 -11.60 -3.92
C ALA A 86 -16.36 -10.55 -4.20
N VAL A 87 -15.11 -10.98 -4.40
CA VAL A 87 -13.98 -10.08 -4.69
C VAL A 87 -14.14 -9.49 -6.09
N LYS A 88 -13.90 -8.19 -6.22
CA LYS A 88 -13.85 -7.44 -7.49
C LYS A 88 -12.43 -6.94 -7.73
N LEU A 89 -12.07 -6.76 -9.01
CA LEU A 89 -10.80 -6.16 -9.41
C LEU A 89 -11.05 -4.72 -9.89
N TYR A 90 -10.61 -3.75 -9.09
CA TYR A 90 -10.68 -2.32 -9.38
C TYR A 90 -9.46 -1.94 -10.21
N VAL A 91 -9.64 -1.90 -11.53
CA VAL A 91 -8.54 -1.70 -12.48
C VAL A 91 -8.19 -0.23 -12.64
N PHE A 92 -6.90 0.07 -12.62
CA PHE A 92 -6.39 1.44 -12.70
C PHE A 92 -5.26 1.62 -13.72
N ASP A 93 -4.66 0.55 -14.26
CA ASP A 93 -3.63 0.66 -15.30
C ASP A 93 -3.53 -0.61 -16.13
N CYS A 94 -2.81 -0.53 -17.28
CA CYS A 94 -2.40 -1.71 -18.04
C CYS A 94 -0.98 -1.52 -18.60
N PHE A 95 -0.20 -2.60 -18.65
CA PHE A 95 1.21 -2.56 -19.06
C PHE A 95 1.48 -3.16 -20.44
N THR A 96 0.47 -3.65 -21.15
CA THR A 96 0.66 -4.16 -22.52
C THR A 96 1.15 -3.09 -23.48
N GLU A 97 0.73 -1.86 -23.27
CA GLU A 97 1.14 -0.69 -24.03
C GLU A 97 1.92 0.29 -23.17
N HIS A 98 2.92 -0.23 -22.44
CA HIS A 98 3.67 0.48 -21.41
C HIS A 98 4.33 1.80 -21.89
N ARG A 99 4.55 1.97 -23.20
CA ARG A 99 5.13 3.19 -23.77
C ARG A 99 4.11 4.31 -23.99
N LEU A 100 2.82 3.97 -24.05
CA LEU A 100 1.78 4.99 -24.19
C LEU A 100 1.67 5.84 -22.92
N PRO A 101 1.26 7.11 -23.05
CA PRO A 101 0.91 7.93 -21.91
C PRO A 101 -0.25 7.29 -21.12
N TYR A 102 -0.35 7.62 -19.84
CA TYR A 102 -1.35 7.02 -18.96
C TYR A 102 -2.79 7.21 -19.48
N TRP A 103 -3.12 8.40 -19.99
CA TRP A 103 -4.44 8.65 -20.54
C TRP A 103 -4.82 7.68 -21.68
N GLY A 104 -3.87 7.32 -22.55
CA GLY A 104 -4.09 6.36 -23.64
C GLY A 104 -4.34 4.94 -23.12
N ARG A 105 -3.57 4.51 -22.11
CA ARG A 105 -3.76 3.21 -21.44
C ARG A 105 -5.11 3.18 -20.69
N TYR A 106 -5.49 4.29 -20.06
CA TYR A 106 -6.77 4.41 -19.36
C TYR A 106 -7.98 4.33 -20.29
N GLN A 107 -7.92 4.94 -21.48
CA GLN A 107 -8.98 4.80 -22.49
C GLN A 107 -9.19 3.32 -22.91
N ARG A 108 -8.10 2.58 -23.09
CA ARG A 108 -8.17 1.14 -23.36
C ARG A 108 -8.82 0.39 -22.21
N LEU A 109 -8.40 0.70 -20.99
CA LEU A 109 -8.96 0.10 -19.77
C LEU A 109 -10.45 0.36 -19.62
N SER A 110 -10.91 1.57 -19.91
CA SER A 110 -12.31 1.95 -19.88
C SER A 110 -13.16 1.07 -20.79
N ARG A 111 -12.74 0.89 -22.04
CA ARG A 111 -13.44 0.02 -23.00
C ARG A 111 -13.47 -1.44 -22.56
N LEU A 112 -12.40 -1.91 -21.92
CA LEU A 112 -12.33 -3.27 -21.39
C LEU A 112 -13.26 -3.43 -20.19
N ALA A 113 -13.22 -2.51 -19.23
CA ALA A 113 -14.00 -2.59 -18.00
C ALA A 113 -15.51 -2.56 -18.26
N GLU A 114 -15.96 -1.77 -19.24
CA GLU A 114 -17.35 -1.75 -19.67
C GLU A 114 -17.83 -3.15 -20.11
N LYS A 115 -17.03 -3.83 -20.95
CA LYS A 115 -17.33 -5.17 -21.45
C LYS A 115 -17.23 -6.24 -20.35
N ALA A 116 -16.32 -6.05 -19.39
CA ALA A 116 -15.97 -7.03 -18.36
C ALA A 116 -16.65 -6.80 -17.00
N ARG A 117 -17.58 -5.87 -16.91
CA ARG A 117 -18.26 -5.52 -15.64
C ARG A 117 -18.91 -6.73 -14.95
N ARG A 118 -19.51 -7.63 -15.73
CA ARG A 118 -20.12 -8.87 -15.22
C ARG A 118 -19.10 -9.85 -14.64
N ALA A 119 -17.85 -9.78 -15.08
CA ALA A 119 -16.74 -10.56 -14.52
C ALA A 119 -16.19 -9.96 -13.23
N GLY A 120 -16.73 -8.85 -12.74
CA GLY A 120 -16.24 -8.16 -11.54
C GLY A 120 -15.04 -7.25 -11.79
N ILE A 121 -14.83 -6.82 -13.03
CA ILE A 121 -13.86 -5.75 -13.38
C ILE A 121 -14.55 -4.40 -13.21
N ILE A 122 -13.93 -3.52 -12.42
CA ILE A 122 -14.45 -2.16 -12.17
C ILE A 122 -13.35 -1.16 -12.51
N LEU A 123 -13.63 -0.22 -13.39
CA LEU A 123 -12.70 0.86 -13.69
C LEU A 123 -12.61 1.82 -12.50
N VAL A 124 -11.40 2.14 -12.06
CA VAL A 124 -11.14 3.19 -11.08
C VAL A 124 -11.28 4.55 -11.77
N GLU A 125 -12.29 5.31 -11.40
CA GLU A 125 -12.54 6.64 -11.96
C GLU A 125 -11.38 7.59 -11.65
N GLN A 126 -11.04 8.41 -12.63
CA GLN A 126 -10.01 9.45 -12.53
C GLN A 126 -10.67 10.82 -12.59
N THR A 127 -10.22 11.72 -11.73
CA THR A 127 -10.63 13.13 -11.72
C THR A 127 -9.42 13.99 -12.05
N GLU A 128 -9.55 14.91 -13.00
CA GLU A 128 -8.49 15.86 -13.32
C GLU A 128 -8.35 16.89 -12.19
N ILE A 129 -7.12 17.10 -11.75
CA ILE A 129 -6.71 18.06 -10.72
C ILE A 129 -5.76 19.04 -11.36
N ARG A 130 -6.12 20.32 -11.38
CA ARG A 130 -5.36 21.38 -12.04
C ARG A 130 -4.61 22.27 -11.08
N THR A 131 -5.06 22.31 -9.84
CA THR A 131 -4.49 23.16 -8.79
C THR A 131 -4.34 22.40 -7.48
N ILE A 132 -3.60 22.99 -6.56
CA ILE A 132 -3.47 22.44 -5.21
C ILE A 132 -4.80 22.50 -4.44
N ASP A 133 -5.63 23.48 -4.70
CA ASP A 133 -6.93 23.60 -4.04
C ASP A 133 -7.90 22.55 -4.57
N ASP A 134 -7.90 22.25 -5.87
CA ASP A 134 -8.65 21.10 -6.43
C ASP A 134 -8.22 19.80 -5.73
N LEU A 135 -6.91 19.64 -5.47
CA LEU A 135 -6.40 18.44 -4.78
C LEU A 135 -6.91 18.36 -3.34
N ARG A 136 -6.91 19.47 -2.61
CA ARG A 136 -7.42 19.54 -1.24
C ARG A 136 -8.90 19.20 -1.16
N ASP A 137 -9.71 19.78 -2.04
CA ASP A 137 -11.14 19.56 -2.13
C ASP A 137 -11.45 18.10 -2.52
N TYR A 138 -10.69 17.55 -3.47
CA TYR A 138 -10.83 16.14 -3.87
C TYR A 138 -10.46 15.21 -2.72
N GLU A 139 -9.32 15.45 -2.06
CA GLU A 139 -8.86 14.64 -0.94
C GLU A 139 -9.87 14.65 0.21
N GLU A 140 -10.41 15.82 0.58
CA GLU A 140 -11.41 15.93 1.62
C GLU A 140 -12.66 15.10 1.31
N ARG A 141 -13.18 15.20 0.09
CA ARG A 141 -14.32 14.38 -0.36
C ARG A 141 -14.03 12.88 -0.27
N ILE A 142 -12.84 12.45 -0.69
CA ILE A 142 -12.44 11.03 -0.71
C ILE A 142 -12.25 10.50 0.71
N VAL A 143 -11.60 11.25 1.60
CA VAL A 143 -11.41 10.88 3.02
C VAL A 143 -12.77 10.82 3.74
N ASN A 144 -13.66 11.79 3.50
CA ASN A 144 -15.01 11.80 4.07
C ASN A 144 -15.90 10.62 3.59
N ARG A 145 -15.57 10.06 2.41
CA ARG A 145 -16.18 8.81 1.93
C ARG A 145 -15.58 7.55 2.56
N GLY A 146 -14.52 7.67 3.36
CA GLY A 146 -13.87 6.56 4.07
C GLY A 146 -12.66 5.94 3.38
N PHE A 147 -12.16 6.51 2.30
CA PHE A 147 -10.92 6.05 1.67
C PHE A 147 -9.67 6.53 2.44
N GLU A 148 -8.58 5.79 2.31
CA GLU A 148 -7.30 6.06 3.00
C GLU A 148 -6.61 7.36 2.55
N GLY A 149 -6.94 7.84 1.36
CA GLY A 149 -6.32 8.99 0.72
C GLY A 149 -6.47 8.95 -0.80
N VAL A 150 -5.56 9.58 -1.50
CA VAL A 150 -5.62 9.80 -2.95
C VAL A 150 -4.38 9.22 -3.64
N MET A 151 -4.58 8.65 -4.82
CA MET A 151 -3.51 8.34 -5.77
C MET A 151 -3.50 9.42 -6.85
N LEU A 152 -2.32 10.00 -7.10
CA LEU A 152 -2.12 11.00 -8.15
C LEU A 152 -1.29 10.40 -9.27
N ARG A 153 -1.68 10.64 -10.51
CA ARG A 153 -0.98 10.19 -11.71
C ARG A 153 -0.76 11.33 -12.68
N ASP A 154 0.44 11.35 -13.24
CA ASP A 154 0.72 12.17 -14.42
C ASP A 154 0.04 11.51 -15.65
N PRO A 155 -0.92 12.19 -16.31
CA PRO A 155 -1.62 11.64 -17.47
C PRO A 155 -0.70 11.35 -18.65
N GLU A 156 0.44 12.05 -18.77
CA GLU A 156 1.41 11.88 -19.85
C GLU A 156 2.49 10.82 -19.53
N ALA A 157 2.53 10.31 -18.30
CA ALA A 157 3.57 9.38 -17.90
C ALA A 157 3.46 8.01 -18.60
N PRO A 158 4.57 7.42 -19.05
CA PRO A 158 4.60 6.02 -19.48
C PRO A 158 4.35 5.09 -18.29
N TYR A 159 4.09 3.83 -18.57
CA TYR A 159 4.01 2.82 -17.51
C TYR A 159 5.41 2.57 -16.95
N LYS A 160 5.54 2.63 -15.63
CA LYS A 160 6.80 2.36 -14.95
C LYS A 160 6.76 1.00 -14.24
N PHE A 161 7.63 0.10 -14.66
CA PHE A 161 7.89 -1.15 -13.94
C PHE A 161 8.70 -0.84 -12.68
N GLY A 162 8.03 -0.85 -11.52
CA GLY A 162 8.65 -0.56 -10.25
C GLY A 162 8.03 0.63 -9.50
N ARG A 163 8.83 1.27 -8.65
CA ARG A 163 8.39 2.40 -7.83
C ARG A 163 8.61 3.73 -8.55
N SER A 164 7.58 4.55 -8.64
CA SER A 164 7.72 5.96 -9.02
C SER A 164 8.37 6.76 -7.87
N THR A 165 9.18 7.75 -8.23
CA THR A 165 9.84 8.65 -7.30
C THR A 165 9.14 10.01 -7.24
N LEU A 166 9.39 10.79 -6.19
CA LEU A 166 8.90 12.17 -6.09
C LEU A 166 9.44 13.08 -7.21
N ARG A 167 10.64 12.78 -7.72
CA ARG A 167 11.24 13.53 -8.83
C ARG A 167 10.52 13.28 -10.16
N GLU A 168 10.11 12.04 -10.42
CA GLU A 168 9.39 11.66 -11.65
C GLU A 168 7.93 12.07 -11.61
N GLN A 169 7.27 11.89 -10.47
CA GLN A 169 5.86 12.17 -10.23
C GLN A 169 4.88 11.36 -11.08
N TYR A 170 5.30 10.27 -11.70
CA TYR A 170 4.42 9.44 -12.53
C TYR A 170 3.25 8.83 -11.75
N LEU A 171 3.49 8.46 -10.48
CA LEU A 171 2.49 7.96 -9.55
C LEU A 171 2.86 8.35 -8.13
N LEU A 172 2.04 9.15 -7.48
CA LEU A 172 2.23 9.61 -6.12
C LEU A 172 1.10 9.12 -5.21
N LYS A 173 1.39 9.00 -3.93
CA LYS A 173 0.40 8.73 -2.88
C LYS A 173 0.24 9.98 -2.04
N TRP A 174 -0.98 10.44 -1.91
CA TRP A 174 -1.34 11.55 -1.06
C TRP A 174 -2.16 11.03 0.11
N LYS A 175 -1.61 11.16 1.31
CA LYS A 175 -2.22 10.66 2.54
C LYS A 175 -2.07 11.67 3.66
N ARG A 176 -3.08 11.76 4.52
CA ARG A 176 -2.99 12.52 5.77
C ARG A 176 -2.18 11.76 6.81
N PHE A 177 -1.37 12.50 7.54
CA PHE A 177 -0.68 12.03 8.73
C PHE A 177 -1.13 12.87 9.92
N GLU A 178 -1.21 12.24 11.07
CA GLU A 178 -1.44 12.89 12.33
C GLU A 178 -0.24 12.72 13.24
N ASP A 179 0.00 13.70 14.09
CA ASP A 179 1.02 13.63 15.12
C ASP A 179 0.36 13.24 16.45
N GLY A 180 0.93 12.29 17.14
CA GLY A 180 0.52 11.84 18.48
C GLY A 180 1.67 11.95 19.47
N GLU A 181 1.34 11.81 20.74
CA GLU A 181 2.31 11.74 21.85
C GLU A 181 2.07 10.47 22.65
N ALA A 182 3.15 9.77 22.95
CA ALA A 182 3.09 8.55 23.73
C ALA A 182 4.15 8.55 24.85
N VAL A 183 3.86 7.81 25.91
CA VAL A 183 4.82 7.55 27.00
C VAL A 183 5.58 6.28 26.69
N ILE A 184 6.90 6.32 26.80
CA ILE A 184 7.78 5.16 26.61
C ILE A 184 7.62 4.24 27.83
N LEU A 185 7.21 3.00 27.57
CA LEU A 185 7.08 1.94 28.59
C LEU A 185 8.32 1.06 28.65
N GLY A 186 8.99 0.89 27.52
CA GLY A 186 10.16 0.05 27.38
C GLY A 186 10.78 0.18 25.98
N VAL A 187 11.81 -0.62 25.75
CA VAL A 187 12.56 -0.66 24.50
C VAL A 187 12.86 -2.11 24.10
N GLU A 188 12.99 -2.34 22.82
CA GLU A 188 13.46 -3.61 22.25
C GLU A 188 14.72 -3.40 21.44
N GLU A 189 15.64 -4.37 21.51
CA GLU A 189 16.85 -4.35 20.71
C GLU A 189 16.57 -4.60 19.24
N GLY A 190 17.29 -3.90 18.38
CA GLY A 190 17.27 -4.15 16.96
C GLY A 190 17.93 -5.48 16.61
N GLN A 191 17.49 -6.07 15.51
CA GLN A 191 18.03 -7.33 15.02
C GLN A 191 18.60 -7.15 13.61
N ARG A 192 19.72 -7.81 13.35
CA ARG A 192 20.30 -7.99 12.03
C ARG A 192 19.89 -9.35 11.49
N ASN A 193 19.41 -9.37 10.26
CA ASN A 193 19.01 -10.60 9.59
C ASN A 193 20.22 -11.20 8.86
N GLU A 194 20.77 -12.27 9.38
CA GLU A 194 21.90 -13.04 8.83
C GLU A 194 21.45 -14.29 8.08
N ASN A 195 20.14 -14.55 7.96
CA ASN A 195 19.64 -15.63 7.13
C ASN A 195 20.17 -15.53 5.69
N GLU A 196 20.26 -16.66 5.02
CA GLU A 196 20.72 -16.75 3.65
C GLU A 196 19.97 -15.79 2.72
N GLN A 197 20.71 -15.10 1.86
CA GLN A 197 20.18 -14.19 0.86
C GLN A 197 19.75 -14.98 -0.36
N GLN A 198 18.51 -14.76 -0.78
CA GLN A 198 17.89 -15.32 -1.98
C GLN A 198 17.34 -14.19 -2.86
N LEU A 199 17.02 -14.49 -4.11
CA LEU A 199 16.29 -13.57 -4.96
C LEU A 199 14.79 -13.87 -4.89
N ASP A 200 13.96 -12.83 -4.85
CA ASP A 200 12.53 -12.97 -5.01
C ASP A 200 12.15 -13.08 -6.49
N GLU A 201 10.88 -13.30 -6.80
CA GLU A 201 10.36 -13.48 -8.16
C GLU A 201 10.55 -12.24 -9.06
N ARG A 202 10.94 -11.11 -8.47
CA ARG A 202 11.24 -9.84 -9.16
C ARG A 202 12.74 -9.62 -9.33
N GLY A 203 13.58 -10.55 -8.86
CA GLY A 203 15.03 -10.44 -8.87
C GLY A 203 15.62 -9.57 -7.76
N TYR A 204 14.83 -9.18 -6.75
CA TYR A 204 15.36 -8.42 -5.60
C TYR A 204 15.87 -9.35 -4.51
N SER A 205 16.93 -8.92 -3.85
CA SER A 205 17.47 -9.59 -2.67
C SER A 205 16.40 -9.73 -1.57
N LYS A 206 16.23 -10.93 -1.06
CA LYS A 206 15.34 -11.27 0.04
C LYS A 206 16.04 -12.23 0.99
N ARG A 207 15.88 -12.01 2.30
CA ARG A 207 16.28 -12.96 3.33
C ARG A 207 15.05 -13.53 4.03
N SER A 208 15.12 -14.79 4.46
CA SER A 208 14.13 -15.38 5.34
C SER A 208 14.02 -14.56 6.63
N LYS A 209 12.84 -14.56 7.25
CA LYS A 209 12.62 -13.96 8.57
C LYS A 209 12.62 -15.02 9.69
N LYS A 210 13.22 -16.18 9.44
CA LYS A 210 13.37 -17.23 10.46
C LYS A 210 14.19 -16.68 11.63
N SER A 211 13.76 -16.98 12.84
CA SER A 211 14.38 -16.49 14.08
C SER A 211 15.83 -16.94 14.24
N GLU A 212 16.18 -18.11 13.70
CA GLU A 212 17.54 -18.70 13.78
C GLU A 212 18.65 -17.77 13.25
N GLY A 213 18.36 -16.98 12.20
CA GLY A 213 19.31 -16.03 11.64
C GLY A 213 19.06 -14.59 12.02
N MET A 214 18.22 -14.32 13.03
CA MET A 214 17.97 -12.99 13.56
C MET A 214 18.86 -12.77 14.79
N VAL A 215 19.88 -11.92 14.66
CA VAL A 215 20.85 -11.67 15.73
C VAL A 215 20.74 -10.22 16.26
N PRO A 216 20.84 -10.02 17.59
CA PRO A 216 20.88 -8.68 18.17
C PRO A 216 21.99 -7.83 17.55
N ASN A 217 21.76 -6.54 17.37
CA ASN A 217 22.70 -5.64 16.70
C ASN A 217 23.22 -4.48 17.55
N GLY A 218 22.90 -4.46 18.86
CA GLY A 218 23.38 -3.43 19.78
C GLY A 218 22.75 -2.05 19.56
N THR A 219 21.62 -1.96 18.86
CA THR A 219 20.92 -0.68 18.62
C THR A 219 19.44 -0.79 18.97
N LEU A 220 18.75 0.35 19.14
CA LEU A 220 17.31 0.37 19.35
C LEU A 220 16.58 -0.21 18.15
N GLY A 221 15.76 -1.23 18.35
CA GLY A 221 14.81 -1.75 17.39
C GLY A 221 13.49 -0.98 17.44
N HIS A 222 12.84 -1.00 18.60
CA HIS A 222 11.54 -0.37 18.82
C HIS A 222 11.45 0.28 20.20
N LEU A 223 10.65 1.36 20.27
CA LEU A 223 10.13 1.87 21.53
C LEU A 223 8.76 1.19 21.79
N ILE A 224 8.55 0.63 22.96
CA ILE A 224 7.26 0.15 23.42
C ILE A 224 6.59 1.35 24.11
N VAL A 225 5.43 1.76 23.62
CA VAL A 225 4.81 3.00 24.07
C VAL A 225 3.33 2.83 24.37
N ARG A 226 2.78 3.74 25.19
CA ARG A 226 1.35 3.94 25.44
C ARG A 226 0.94 5.32 24.97
N ASP A 227 -0.09 5.39 24.14
CA ASP A 227 -0.64 6.64 23.66
C ASP A 227 -1.30 7.44 24.81
N ARG A 228 -1.00 8.73 24.92
CA ARG A 228 -1.60 9.61 25.93
C ARG A 228 -3.09 9.87 25.70
N LYS A 229 -3.54 9.87 24.45
CA LYS A 229 -4.91 10.20 24.06
C LYS A 229 -5.72 8.98 23.60
N ASN A 230 -5.11 7.80 23.66
CA ASN A 230 -5.71 6.55 23.21
C ASN A 230 -6.21 6.59 21.74
N PHE A 231 -5.53 7.33 20.85
CA PHE A 231 -5.89 7.40 19.43
C PHE A 231 -5.79 6.05 18.73
N SER A 232 -4.86 5.20 19.18
CA SER A 232 -4.63 3.88 18.61
C SER A 232 -5.68 2.85 19.06
N GLY A 233 -6.42 3.11 20.14
CA GLY A 233 -7.28 2.12 20.79
C GLY A 233 -6.53 0.93 21.38
N LEU A 234 -5.19 0.96 21.39
CA LEU A 234 -4.31 -0.09 21.91
C LEU A 234 -3.72 0.31 23.25
N ASP A 235 -3.63 -0.63 24.21
CA ASP A 235 -2.97 -0.40 25.48
C ASP A 235 -1.49 -0.06 25.31
N GLN A 236 -0.85 -0.69 24.34
CA GLN A 236 0.53 -0.42 23.94
C GLN A 236 0.77 -0.75 22.48
N PHE A 237 1.76 -0.09 21.88
CA PHE A 237 2.20 -0.34 20.51
C PHE A 237 3.69 -0.02 20.35
N HIS A 238 4.25 -0.37 19.19
CA HIS A 238 5.67 -0.22 18.91
C HIS A 238 5.93 0.93 17.93
N ILE A 239 6.91 1.77 18.26
CA ILE A 239 7.47 2.79 17.36
C ILE A 239 8.88 2.36 16.98
N GLY A 240 9.10 2.00 15.73
CA GLY A 240 10.39 1.44 15.32
C GLY A 240 10.88 1.93 13.96
N SER A 241 10.15 2.80 13.28
CA SER A 241 10.51 3.28 11.95
C SER A 241 10.24 4.76 11.79
N GLY A 242 10.93 5.38 10.86
CA GLY A 242 10.75 6.76 10.50
C GLY A 242 12.08 7.47 10.22
N PRO A 243 12.04 8.57 9.46
CA PRO A 243 13.26 9.30 9.08
C PRO A 243 13.97 9.94 10.27
N GLY A 244 13.28 10.15 11.39
CA GLY A 244 13.88 10.68 12.62
C GLY A 244 14.67 9.66 13.43
N LEU A 245 14.54 8.36 13.17
CA LEU A 245 15.31 7.31 13.85
C LEU A 245 16.49 6.87 13.00
N THR A 246 17.52 7.72 12.90
CA THR A 246 18.77 7.39 12.19
C THR A 246 19.52 6.25 12.88
N HIS A 247 20.50 5.69 12.22
CA HIS A 247 21.32 4.60 12.80
C HIS A 247 22.09 5.06 14.03
N GLU A 248 22.65 6.25 13.98
CA GLU A 248 23.38 6.90 15.08
C GLU A 248 22.47 7.13 16.30
N LEU A 249 21.29 7.72 16.07
CA LEU A 249 20.32 7.95 17.14
C LEU A 249 19.83 6.63 17.76
N ARG A 250 19.64 5.57 16.95
CA ARG A 250 19.29 4.24 17.47
C ARG A 250 20.37 3.66 18.39
N ALA A 251 21.63 3.85 18.03
CA ALA A 251 22.76 3.39 18.86
C ALA A 251 22.85 4.20 20.18
N GLU A 252 22.63 5.51 20.12
CA GLU A 252 22.56 6.39 21.29
C GLU A 252 21.41 6.01 22.21
N LEU A 253 20.19 5.94 21.70
CA LEU A 253 19.00 5.57 22.47
C LEU A 253 19.12 4.18 23.10
N TRP A 254 19.79 3.23 22.40
CA TRP A 254 20.01 1.90 22.97
C TRP A 254 21.03 1.94 24.11
N ARG A 255 22.08 2.74 24.01
CA ARG A 255 23.06 2.95 25.06
C ARG A 255 22.39 3.52 26.32
N ASP A 256 21.52 4.52 26.12
CA ASP A 256 20.87 5.25 27.20
C ASP A 256 19.49 4.67 27.56
N ARG A 257 19.20 3.46 27.14
CA ARG A 257 17.87 2.82 27.23
C ARG A 257 17.25 2.80 28.64
N ALA A 258 18.09 2.78 29.68
CA ALA A 258 17.61 2.77 31.05
C ALA A 258 16.90 4.08 31.46
N THR A 259 17.21 5.19 30.80
CA THR A 259 16.64 6.51 31.08
C THR A 259 15.40 6.82 30.26
N LEU A 260 15.07 6.02 29.27
CA LEU A 260 13.98 6.32 28.33
C LEU A 260 12.58 6.04 28.89
N LYS A 261 12.47 5.10 29.84
CA LYS A 261 11.18 4.73 30.43
C LYS A 261 10.53 5.93 31.12
N GLY A 262 9.27 6.21 30.79
CA GLY A 262 8.52 7.35 31.33
C GLY A 262 8.69 8.64 30.52
N GLN A 263 9.64 8.71 29.58
CA GLN A 263 9.78 9.88 28.71
C GLN A 263 8.68 9.93 27.67
N LEU A 264 8.42 11.14 27.15
CA LEU A 264 7.47 11.37 26.06
C LEU A 264 8.17 11.28 24.71
N VAL A 265 7.51 10.63 23.76
CA VAL A 265 7.91 10.59 22.36
C VAL A 265 6.77 11.13 21.49
N LYS A 266 7.13 12.01 20.56
CA LYS A 266 6.23 12.44 19.49
C LYS A 266 6.35 11.49 18.33
N TYR A 267 5.20 11.00 17.81
CA TYR A 267 5.17 10.08 16.69
C TYR A 267 4.17 10.53 15.64
N ARG A 268 4.42 10.14 14.41
CA ARG A 268 3.53 10.40 13.29
C ARG A 268 2.88 9.10 12.83
N PHE A 269 1.59 9.11 12.65
CA PHE A 269 0.83 7.94 12.25
C PHE A 269 -0.23 8.27 11.19
N GLN A 270 -0.74 7.25 10.56
CA GLN A 270 -1.94 7.30 9.76
C GLN A 270 -3.04 6.63 10.56
N ARG A 271 -4.18 7.28 10.71
CA ARG A 271 -5.34 6.59 11.27
C ARG A 271 -5.67 5.40 10.39
N ILE A 272 -5.70 4.22 10.96
CA ILE A 272 -6.26 3.04 10.33
C ILE A 272 -7.76 3.24 10.33
N GLY A 273 -8.34 3.49 9.13
CA GLY A 273 -9.77 3.60 8.97
C GLY A 273 -10.43 4.52 9.98
N VAL A 274 -10.40 5.82 9.75
CA VAL A 274 -11.31 6.72 10.47
C VAL A 274 -12.71 6.35 10.04
N LYS A 275 -13.35 5.57 10.86
CA LYS A 275 -14.75 5.22 10.70
C LYS A 275 -15.44 5.33 12.02
#